data_295d24cc354fc5982678487ed1a69fad
#
_entry.id   295d24cc354fc5982678487ed1a69fad
#
_cell.length_a   1.000
_cell.length_b   1.000
_cell.length_c   1.000
_cell.angle_alpha   90.00
_cell.angle_beta   90.00
_cell.angle_gamma   90.00
#
_symmetry.space_group_name_H-M   'P 1'
#
loop_
_entity.id
_entity.type
_entity.pdbx_description
1 polymer ?
#
loop_
_entity_poly.entity_id
_entity_poly.type
_entity_poly.pdbx_seq_one_letter_code
_entity_poly.pdbx_strand_id
1 'polypeptide(L)'
;MLISYSHNFIFFHVTKAAGTSVKNALQAYSQEPEHFKIKRPPKTVDGKPNPFYEMWEASLWHAKAKEVKKHLTEEVYNKFYKFAFVRNPWDWQVSYYHFILKETTHIRYELVKSMKGGFEEYLEWVIATKNP
;
A
#
# COMPACT_ATOMS: atom_id res chain seq x y z
N MET A 1 -7.17 -1.31 -0.93
CA MET A 1 -8.39 -0.87 -1.63
C MET A 1 -9.63 -1.43 -0.93
N LEU A 2 -10.74 -0.71 -0.93
CA LEU A 2 -12.06 -1.19 -0.51
C LEU A 2 -13.08 -0.88 -1.60
N ILE A 3 -14.05 -1.76 -1.77
CA ILE A 3 -15.20 -1.53 -2.66
C ILE A 3 -16.48 -1.71 -1.85
N SER A 4 -17.41 -0.77 -1.99
CA SER A 4 -18.74 -0.88 -1.41
C SER A 4 -19.81 -0.83 -2.51
N TYR A 5 -20.48 -1.94 -2.71
CA TYR A 5 -21.62 -2.02 -3.62
C TYR A 5 -22.90 -1.42 -3.02
N SER A 6 -23.04 -1.50 -1.70
CA SER A 6 -24.19 -0.92 -0.99
C SER A 6 -24.17 0.62 -0.93
N HIS A 7 -22.96 1.20 -0.97
CA HIS A 7 -22.76 2.66 -0.87
C HIS A 7 -22.09 3.26 -2.13
N ASN A 8 -21.89 2.46 -3.17
CA ASN A 8 -21.36 2.86 -4.47
C ASN A 8 -20.04 3.63 -4.39
N PHE A 9 -19.04 3.12 -3.62
CA PHE A 9 -17.73 3.74 -3.57
C PHE A 9 -16.56 2.76 -3.80
N ILE A 10 -15.42 3.30 -4.24
CA ILE A 10 -14.13 2.65 -4.31
C ILE A 10 -13.12 3.53 -3.57
N PHE A 11 -12.53 3.00 -2.52
CA PHE A 11 -11.43 3.64 -1.81
C PHE A 11 -10.09 3.05 -2.25
N PHE A 12 -9.22 3.88 -2.83
CA PHE A 12 -7.86 3.51 -3.19
C PHE A 12 -6.91 3.77 -2.03
N HIS A 13 -6.28 2.71 -1.54
CA HIS A 13 -5.36 2.81 -0.42
C HIS A 13 -3.98 3.25 -0.89
N VAL A 14 -3.66 4.53 -0.71
CA VAL A 14 -2.30 5.06 -0.89
C VAL A 14 -1.46 4.73 0.34
N THR A 15 -0.26 4.18 0.10
CA THR A 15 0.69 3.82 1.19
C THR A 15 1.02 5.03 2.05
N LYS A 16 1.07 4.85 3.37
CA LYS A 16 1.45 5.89 4.36
C LYS A 16 0.56 7.15 4.37
N ALA A 17 -0.66 7.06 3.82
CA ALA A 17 -1.66 8.12 3.82
C ALA A 17 -2.89 7.75 4.68
N ALA A 18 -2.67 7.25 5.90
CA ALA A 18 -3.71 6.84 6.86
C ALA A 18 -4.67 5.73 6.38
N GLY A 19 -4.29 4.98 5.34
CA GLY A 19 -5.16 3.97 4.72
C GLY A 19 -5.65 2.89 5.67
N THR A 20 -4.87 2.50 6.69
CA THR A 20 -5.30 1.54 7.71
C THR A 20 -6.46 2.08 8.55
N SER A 21 -6.39 3.34 8.98
CA SER A 21 -7.47 3.98 9.77
C SER A 21 -8.75 4.10 8.93
N VAL A 22 -8.63 4.54 7.70
CA VAL A 22 -9.75 4.64 6.75
C VAL A 22 -10.35 3.25 6.48
N LYS A 23 -9.50 2.25 6.25
CA LYS A 23 -9.95 0.88 6.07
C LYS A 23 -10.76 0.40 7.28
N ASN A 24 -10.25 0.58 8.48
CA ASN A 24 -10.93 0.14 9.71
C ASN A 24 -12.30 0.82 9.88
N ALA A 25 -12.41 2.10 9.51
CA ALA A 25 -13.66 2.83 9.57
C ALA A 25 -14.67 2.38 8.50
N LEU A 26 -14.22 2.01 7.31
CA LEU A 26 -15.08 1.73 6.17
C LEU A 26 -15.27 0.23 5.86
N GLN A 27 -14.52 -0.66 6.49
CA GLN A 27 -14.57 -2.09 6.16
C GLN A 27 -15.94 -2.74 6.36
N ALA A 28 -16.74 -2.23 7.31
CA ALA A 28 -18.12 -2.71 7.55
C ALA A 28 -19.06 -2.45 6.37
N TYR A 29 -18.72 -1.48 5.53
CA TYR A 29 -19.51 -1.08 4.35
C TYR A 29 -18.93 -1.62 3.04
N SER A 30 -17.84 -2.39 3.08
CA SER A 30 -17.13 -2.84 1.90
C SER A 30 -17.32 -4.31 1.64
N GLN A 31 -17.39 -4.65 0.36
CA GLN A 31 -17.48 -6.00 -0.15
C GLN A 31 -16.33 -6.18 -1.14
N GLU A 32 -15.38 -7.04 -0.80
CA GLU A 32 -14.27 -7.32 -1.71
C GLU A 32 -14.73 -8.28 -2.81
N PRO A 33 -14.50 -7.96 -4.09
CA PRO A 33 -14.70 -8.91 -5.19
C PRO A 33 -13.90 -10.19 -4.96
N GLU A 34 -14.42 -11.34 -5.41
CA GLU A 34 -13.77 -12.64 -5.15
C GLU A 34 -12.34 -12.75 -5.65
N HIS A 35 -12.01 -12.09 -6.77
CA HIS A 35 -10.66 -12.07 -7.31
C HIS A 35 -9.66 -11.27 -6.46
N PHE A 36 -10.11 -10.48 -5.50
CA PHE A 36 -9.29 -9.84 -4.47
C PHE A 36 -9.22 -10.61 -3.16
N LYS A 37 -9.93 -11.74 -3.03
CA LYS A 37 -9.90 -12.64 -1.86
C LYS A 37 -8.72 -13.62 -1.87
N ILE A 38 -7.58 -13.24 -2.41
CA ILE A 38 -6.39 -14.09 -2.37
C ILE A 38 -5.91 -14.18 -0.93
N LYS A 39 -5.69 -15.41 -0.47
CA LYS A 39 -5.16 -15.66 0.88
C LYS A 39 -3.81 -14.96 1.03
N ARG A 40 -3.72 -14.14 2.06
CA ARG A 40 -2.49 -13.42 2.38
C ARG A 40 -1.33 -14.41 2.61
N PRO A 41 -0.22 -14.33 1.85
CA PRO A 41 0.94 -15.17 2.12
C PRO A 41 1.59 -14.76 3.45
N PRO A 42 2.36 -15.65 4.09
CA PRO A 42 3.11 -15.29 5.30
C PRO A 42 4.16 -14.22 4.99
N LYS A 43 4.40 -13.30 5.93
CA LYS A 43 5.42 -12.24 5.80
C LYS A 43 6.83 -12.78 5.65
N THR A 44 7.10 -13.92 6.29
CA THR A 44 8.41 -14.57 6.28
C THR A 44 8.25 -16.04 5.90
N VAL A 45 9.23 -16.56 5.18
CA VAL A 45 9.43 -17.99 4.93
C VAL A 45 10.85 -18.32 5.36
N ASP A 46 11.01 -19.32 6.22
CA ASP A 46 12.32 -19.73 6.79
C ASP A 46 13.09 -18.57 7.43
N GLY A 47 12.37 -17.68 8.16
CA GLY A 47 12.93 -16.50 8.83
C GLY A 47 13.37 -15.35 7.91
N LYS A 48 13.18 -15.47 6.59
CA LYS A 48 13.50 -14.43 5.62
C LYS A 48 12.23 -13.74 5.10
N PRO A 49 12.30 -12.45 4.69
CA PRO A 49 11.18 -11.77 4.05
C PRO A 49 10.67 -12.56 2.83
N ASN A 50 9.37 -12.70 2.74
CA ASN A 50 8.74 -13.41 1.63
C ASN A 50 8.46 -12.44 0.46
N PRO A 51 9.13 -12.59 -0.69
CA PRO A 51 8.91 -11.70 -1.84
C PRO A 51 7.47 -11.72 -2.36
N PHE A 52 6.77 -12.83 -2.22
CA PHE A 52 5.36 -12.95 -2.62
C PHE A 52 4.43 -12.13 -1.72
N TYR A 53 4.81 -11.89 -0.47
CA TYR A 53 4.06 -11.04 0.44
C TYR A 53 4.04 -9.59 -0.04
N GLU A 54 5.18 -9.04 -0.44
CA GLU A 54 5.26 -7.67 -0.96
C GLU A 54 4.52 -7.53 -2.30
N MET A 55 4.67 -8.50 -3.19
CA MET A 55 3.96 -8.53 -4.46
C MET A 55 2.44 -8.61 -4.26
N TRP A 56 1.98 -9.38 -3.27
CA TRP A 56 0.59 -9.46 -2.88
C TRP A 56 0.09 -8.13 -2.32
N GLU A 57 0.85 -7.50 -1.40
CA GLU A 57 0.49 -6.23 -0.78
C GLU A 57 0.42 -5.10 -1.82
N ALA A 58 1.38 -5.03 -2.73
CA ALA A 58 1.38 -4.06 -3.81
C ALA A 58 0.20 -4.23 -4.78
N SER A 59 -0.18 -5.47 -5.09
CA SER A 59 -1.23 -5.73 -6.08
C SER A 59 -2.65 -5.60 -5.54
N LEU A 60 -2.89 -5.87 -4.25
CA LEU A 60 -4.24 -5.95 -3.69
C LEU A 60 -4.57 -4.81 -2.73
N TRP A 61 -3.63 -4.47 -1.84
CA TRP A 61 -3.85 -3.38 -0.88
C TRP A 61 -3.65 -2.01 -1.50
N HIS A 62 -2.70 -1.92 -2.40
CA HIS A 62 -2.29 -0.68 -3.08
C HIS A 62 -2.58 -0.73 -4.57
N ALA A 63 -3.62 -1.49 -4.98
CA ALA A 63 -4.01 -1.58 -6.37
C ALA A 63 -4.25 -0.19 -6.98
N LYS A 64 -3.61 0.05 -8.11
CA LYS A 64 -3.74 1.30 -8.83
C LYS A 64 -5.09 1.36 -9.55
N ALA A 65 -5.69 2.54 -9.66
CA ALA A 65 -6.98 2.73 -10.33
C ALA A 65 -7.02 2.12 -11.75
N LYS A 66 -5.90 2.19 -12.48
CA LYS A 66 -5.74 1.58 -13.82
C LYS A 66 -5.88 0.06 -13.80
N GLU A 67 -5.40 -0.60 -12.75
CA GLU A 67 -5.49 -2.06 -12.61
C GLU A 67 -6.89 -2.46 -12.20
N VAL A 68 -7.46 -1.77 -11.22
CA VAL A 68 -8.84 -1.99 -10.75
C VAL A 68 -9.85 -1.85 -11.89
N LYS A 69 -9.67 -0.85 -12.77
CA LYS A 69 -10.51 -0.67 -13.94
C LYS A 69 -10.57 -1.88 -14.87
N LYS A 70 -9.50 -2.69 -14.94
CA LYS A 70 -9.46 -3.91 -15.78
C LYS A 70 -10.26 -5.07 -15.19
N HIS A 71 -10.49 -5.07 -13.87
CA HIS A 71 -11.12 -6.17 -13.14
C HIS A 71 -12.57 -5.89 -12.74
N LEU A 72 -13.02 -4.65 -12.84
CA LEU A 72 -14.40 -4.27 -12.62
C LEU A 72 -15.15 -4.08 -13.94
N THR A 73 -16.47 -4.29 -13.91
CA THR A 73 -17.29 -3.91 -15.06
C THR A 73 -17.22 -2.39 -15.27
N GLU A 74 -17.35 -1.96 -16.52
CA GLU A 74 -17.31 -0.54 -16.85
C GLU A 74 -18.43 0.23 -16.12
N GLU A 75 -19.57 -0.38 -15.94
CA GLU A 75 -20.70 0.19 -15.20
C GLU A 75 -20.33 0.46 -13.74
N VAL A 76 -19.79 -0.52 -13.02
CA VAL A 76 -19.37 -0.38 -11.61
C VAL A 76 -18.27 0.67 -11.50
N TYR A 77 -17.24 0.57 -12.35
CA TYR A 77 -16.13 1.51 -12.28
C TYR A 77 -16.56 2.96 -12.54
N ASN A 78 -17.47 3.20 -13.50
CA ASN A 78 -17.90 4.56 -13.85
C ASN A 78 -18.90 5.15 -12.85
N LYS A 79 -19.84 4.35 -12.34
CA LYS A 79 -20.88 4.82 -11.42
C LYS A 79 -20.40 5.06 -9.99
N PHE A 80 -19.44 4.27 -9.52
CA PHE A 80 -19.01 4.35 -8.13
C PHE A 80 -18.17 5.60 -7.88
N TYR A 81 -18.40 6.24 -6.73
CA TYR A 81 -17.56 7.33 -6.26
C TYR A 81 -16.15 6.80 -5.93
N LYS A 82 -15.12 7.41 -6.51
CA LYS A 82 -13.73 7.00 -6.35
C LYS A 82 -12.97 8.04 -5.55
N PHE A 83 -12.27 7.61 -4.50
CA PHE A 83 -11.47 8.52 -3.69
C PHE A 83 -10.22 7.84 -3.12
N ALA A 84 -9.25 8.66 -2.76
CA ALA A 84 -8.04 8.29 -2.06
C ALA A 84 -7.62 9.44 -1.15
N PHE A 85 -6.89 9.15 -0.09
CA PHE A 85 -6.18 10.16 0.66
C PHE A 85 -4.73 10.21 0.19
N VAL A 86 -4.21 11.41 0.08
CA VAL A 86 -2.80 11.68 -0.21
C VAL A 86 -2.17 12.41 0.97
N ARG A 87 -0.88 12.32 1.09
CA ARG A 87 -0.11 12.97 2.13
C ARG A 87 0.89 13.92 1.50
N ASN A 88 1.28 14.99 2.22
CA ASN A 88 2.39 15.83 1.80
C ASN A 88 3.62 14.96 1.47
N PRO A 89 4.27 15.11 0.31
CA PRO A 89 5.37 14.25 -0.12
C PRO A 89 6.53 14.19 0.88
N TRP A 90 6.88 15.29 1.52
CA TRP A 90 7.93 15.33 2.53
C TRP A 90 7.58 14.53 3.78
N ASP A 91 6.38 14.75 4.31
CA ASP A 91 5.86 13.96 5.42
C ASP A 91 5.72 12.48 5.08
N TRP A 92 5.42 12.18 3.81
CA TRP A 92 5.35 10.80 3.34
C TRP A 92 6.72 10.13 3.43
N GLN A 93 7.80 10.78 2.99
CA GLN A 93 9.16 10.24 3.06
C GLN A 93 9.59 9.99 4.50
N VAL A 94 9.34 10.94 5.41
CA VAL A 94 9.62 10.77 6.84
C VAL A 94 8.86 9.55 7.40
N SER A 95 7.57 9.46 7.10
CA SER A 95 6.73 8.34 7.56
C SER A 95 7.17 6.99 7.00
N TYR A 96 7.64 6.95 5.76
CA TYR A 96 8.08 5.72 5.11
C TYR A 96 9.44 5.26 5.64
N TYR A 97 10.38 6.17 5.84
CA TYR A 97 11.67 5.91 6.47
C TYR A 97 11.50 5.24 7.86
N HIS A 98 10.71 5.87 8.73
CA HIS A 98 10.44 5.32 10.06
C HIS A 98 9.66 3.99 10.01
N PHE A 99 8.80 3.81 9.02
CA PHE A 99 8.11 2.54 8.82
C PHE A 99 9.10 1.42 8.45
N ILE A 100 10.04 1.68 7.53
CA ILE A 100 11.07 0.69 7.17
C ILE A 100 11.87 0.28 8.40
N LEU A 101 12.31 1.25 9.22
CA LEU A 101 13.09 0.97 10.43
C LEU A 101 12.30 0.26 11.54
N LYS A 102 10.98 0.42 11.55
CA LYS A 102 10.11 -0.26 12.52
C LYS A 102 9.76 -1.69 12.09
N GLU A 103 9.63 -1.92 10.79
CA GLU A 103 9.24 -3.21 10.23
C GLU A 103 10.48 -4.03 9.85
N THR A 104 11.00 -4.78 10.80
CA THR A 104 12.25 -5.55 10.63
C THR A 104 12.22 -6.60 9.53
N THR A 105 11.05 -6.99 9.06
CA THR A 105 10.85 -7.90 7.93
C THR A 105 10.71 -7.19 6.59
N HIS A 106 10.81 -5.85 6.57
CA HIS A 106 10.73 -5.08 5.34
C HIS A 106 11.98 -5.30 4.48
N ILE A 107 11.81 -5.49 3.16
CA ILE A 107 12.91 -5.80 2.23
C ILE A 107 14.05 -4.76 2.26
N ARG A 108 13.73 -3.52 2.59
CA ARG A 108 14.70 -2.42 2.66
C ARG A 108 15.23 -2.18 4.08
N TYR A 109 14.84 -3.00 5.07
CA TYR A 109 15.19 -2.77 6.46
C TYR A 109 16.72 -2.71 6.68
N GLU A 110 17.43 -3.73 6.24
CA GLU A 110 18.89 -3.81 6.42
C GLU A 110 19.63 -2.70 5.66
N LEU A 111 19.17 -2.36 4.46
CA LEU A 111 19.71 -1.26 3.68
C LEU A 111 19.57 0.08 4.42
N VAL A 112 18.36 0.42 4.84
CA VAL A 112 18.09 1.71 5.49
C VAL A 112 18.72 1.77 6.88
N LYS A 113 18.73 0.68 7.61
CA LYS A 113 19.41 0.57 8.92
C LYS A 113 20.92 0.77 8.84
N SER A 114 21.55 0.37 7.73
CA SER A 114 23.00 0.53 7.53
C SER A 114 23.45 1.95 7.20
N MET A 115 22.51 2.84 6.88
CA MET A 115 22.78 4.24 6.51
C MET A 115 23.21 5.05 7.75
N LYS A 116 24.50 5.42 7.80
CA LYS A 116 25.08 6.15 8.94
C LYS A 116 24.65 7.62 8.99
N GLY A 117 24.34 8.22 7.85
CA GLY A 117 23.76 9.56 7.69
C GLY A 117 22.27 9.62 8.00
N GLY A 118 21.65 8.50 8.37
CA GLY A 118 20.26 8.46 8.80
C GLY A 118 19.28 8.87 7.70
N PHE A 119 18.35 9.76 8.04
CA PHE A 119 17.31 10.19 7.10
C PHE A 119 17.84 10.99 5.90
N GLU A 120 18.92 11.73 6.08
CA GLU A 120 19.55 12.50 4.99
C GLU A 120 20.13 11.57 3.91
N GLU A 121 20.94 10.58 4.31
CA GLU A 121 21.48 9.57 3.41
C GLU A 121 20.36 8.75 2.73
N TYR A 122 19.30 8.46 3.46
CA TYR A 122 18.11 7.81 2.90
C TYR A 122 17.48 8.67 1.79
N LEU A 123 17.34 10.00 1.98
CA LEU A 123 16.79 10.88 0.96
C LEU A 123 17.69 10.97 -0.28
N GLU A 124 18.99 11.06 -0.09
CA GLU A 124 19.96 11.03 -1.18
C GLU A 124 19.84 9.75 -2.00
N TRP A 125 19.74 8.62 -1.31
CA TRP A 125 19.52 7.32 -1.96
C TRP A 125 18.20 7.27 -2.74
N VAL A 126 17.09 7.77 -2.18
CA VAL A 126 15.80 7.83 -2.87
C VAL A 126 15.88 8.67 -4.15
N ILE A 127 16.55 9.84 -4.09
CA ILE A 127 16.74 10.73 -5.23
C ILE A 127 17.59 10.05 -6.31
N ALA A 128 18.71 9.44 -5.92
CA ALA A 128 19.64 8.79 -6.84
C ALA A 128 19.01 7.58 -7.56
N THR A 129 18.17 6.81 -6.85
CA THR A 129 17.57 5.59 -7.41
C THR A 129 16.23 5.83 -8.09
N LYS A 130 15.64 7.03 -7.98
CA LYS A 130 14.25 7.34 -8.40
C LYS A 130 13.23 6.34 -7.85
N ASN A 131 13.54 5.74 -6.71
CA ASN A 131 12.72 4.76 -6.01
C ASN A 131 12.13 5.44 -4.77
N PRO A 132 10.86 5.84 -4.82
CA PRO A 132 10.18 6.29 -3.60
C PRO A 132 9.95 5.15 -2.64
#